data_c89e9ff61c09a41ac1e2528107d59c5d
#
_entry.id   c89e9ff61c09a41ac1e2528107d59c5d
#
_cell.length_a   1.000
_cell.length_b   1.000
_cell.length_c   1.000
_cell.angle_alpha   90.00
_cell.angle_beta   90.00
_cell.angle_gamma   90.00
#
_symmetry.space_group_name_H-M   'P 1'
#
loop_
_entity.id
_entity.type
_entity.pdbx_description
1 polymer ?
#
loop_
_entity_poly.entity_id
_entity_poly.type
_entity_poly.pdbx_seq_one_letter_code
_entity_poly.pdbx_strand_id
1 'polypeptide(L)'
;MVEIRLRDSRSKRVVPLEPTAHAGRVAMYVCGPTVYDRAHLGNARPVIVFDVLYRLLRHVYGEGNVTYARNFTDVDDRINATALARKEAGAPGTLEDLIAERSAETIAWYHADM
;
A
#
# COMPACT_ATOMS: atom_id res chain seq x y z
N MET A 1 -16.19 23.26 11.40
CA MET A 1 -15.27 22.29 10.75
C MET A 1 -15.37 20.96 11.49
N VAL A 2 -15.49 19.88 10.76
CA VAL A 2 -15.51 18.53 11.37
C VAL A 2 -14.10 18.17 11.85
N GLU A 3 -14.00 17.72 13.09
CA GLU A 3 -12.76 17.22 13.67
C GLU A 3 -12.59 15.73 13.31
N ILE A 4 -11.48 15.38 12.67
CA ILE A 4 -11.12 14.00 12.40
C ILE A 4 -10.26 13.48 13.55
N ARG A 5 -10.65 12.34 14.11
CA ARG A 5 -9.92 11.67 15.19
C ARG A 5 -9.50 10.28 14.75
N LEU A 6 -8.26 9.95 14.98
CA LEU A 6 -7.68 8.66 14.63
C LEU A 6 -6.98 8.03 15.84
N ARG A 7 -6.95 6.70 15.86
CA ARG A 7 -6.17 5.99 16.86
C ARG A 7 -4.70 6.08 16.51
N ASP A 8 -3.92 6.65 17.43
CA ASP A 8 -2.46 6.69 17.33
C ASP A 8 -1.85 5.46 18.00
N SER A 9 -1.09 4.67 17.25
CA SER A 9 -0.44 3.46 17.76
C SER A 9 0.64 3.75 18.79
N ARG A 10 1.26 4.93 18.72
CA ARG A 10 2.30 5.34 19.68
C ARG A 10 1.73 5.67 21.04
N SER A 11 0.71 6.51 21.09
CA SER A 11 0.03 6.89 22.33
C SER A 11 -1.03 5.89 22.78
N LYS A 12 -1.45 4.99 21.87
CA LYS A 12 -2.53 3.99 22.04
C LYS A 12 -3.88 4.64 22.38
N ARG A 13 -4.09 5.86 21.93
CA ARG A 13 -5.33 6.64 22.14
C ARG A 13 -5.88 7.16 20.83
N VAL A 14 -7.18 7.45 20.82
CA VAL A 14 -7.81 8.18 19.73
C VAL A 14 -7.55 9.67 19.97
N VAL A 15 -6.86 10.29 19.03
CA VAL A 15 -6.42 11.69 19.11
C VAL A 15 -6.90 12.48 17.90
N PRO A 16 -7.08 13.82 18.03
CA PRO A 16 -7.36 14.66 16.86
C PRO A 16 -6.24 14.59 15.84
N LEU A 17 -6.61 14.60 14.56
CA LEU A 17 -5.63 14.69 13.49
C LEU A 17 -5.10 16.12 13.42
N GLU A 18 -3.79 16.26 13.59
CA GLU A 18 -3.08 17.52 13.46
C GLU A 18 -2.02 17.39 12.37
N PRO A 19 -2.17 18.10 11.22
CA PRO A 19 -1.14 18.10 10.19
C PRO A 19 0.18 18.64 10.74
N THR A 20 1.24 17.85 10.66
CA THR A 20 2.52 18.17 11.30
C THR A 20 3.47 18.99 10.44
N ALA A 21 3.40 18.85 9.12
CA ALA A 21 4.33 19.51 8.21
C ALA A 21 3.88 20.92 7.84
N HIS A 22 2.61 21.06 7.47
CA HIS A 22 2.02 22.35 7.06
C HIS A 22 0.58 22.44 7.54
N ALA A 23 0.21 23.58 8.12
CA ALA A 23 -1.17 23.83 8.53
C ALA A 23 -2.12 23.75 7.34
N GLY A 24 -3.22 23.00 7.49
CA GLY A 24 -4.22 22.82 6.44
C GLY A 24 -3.85 21.86 5.31
N ARG A 25 -2.67 21.24 5.37
CA ARG A 25 -2.22 20.22 4.39
C ARG A 25 -1.95 18.90 5.09
N VAL A 26 -2.43 17.82 4.49
CA VAL A 26 -2.30 16.46 5.03
C VAL A 26 -1.52 15.59 4.03
N ALA A 27 -0.49 14.95 4.51
CA ALA A 27 0.20 13.90 3.77
C ALA A 27 -0.13 12.54 4.40
N MET A 28 -0.54 11.59 3.56
CA MET A 28 -0.92 10.26 3.96
C MET A 28 -0.07 9.23 3.22
N TYR A 29 0.63 8.39 3.97
CA TYR A 29 1.41 7.30 3.42
C TYR A 29 0.94 5.97 3.98
N VAL A 30 0.61 5.04 3.09
CA VAL A 30 0.09 3.73 3.47
C VAL A 30 0.99 2.64 2.91
N CYS A 31 1.36 1.68 3.76
CA CYS A 31 2.08 0.50 3.34
C CYS A 31 1.19 -0.38 2.46
N GLY A 32 1.67 -0.69 1.27
CA GLY A 32 0.99 -1.57 0.34
C GLY A 32 1.32 -3.04 0.58
N PRO A 33 0.68 -3.94 -0.18
CA PRO A 33 0.91 -5.38 -0.05
C PRO A 33 2.27 -5.80 -0.60
N THR A 34 2.73 -6.97 -0.18
CA THR A 34 3.83 -7.66 -0.83
C THR A 34 3.34 -8.27 -2.15
N VAL A 35 4.01 -7.94 -3.25
CA VAL A 35 3.61 -8.34 -4.61
C VAL A 35 4.25 -9.67 -4.99
N TYR A 36 3.76 -10.77 -4.44
CA TYR A 36 4.23 -12.13 -4.75
C TYR A 36 3.16 -13.00 -5.41
N ASP A 37 1.91 -12.60 -5.32
CA ASP A 37 0.76 -13.30 -5.91
C ASP A 37 -0.39 -12.32 -6.16
N ARG A 38 -1.49 -12.81 -6.73
CA ARG A 38 -2.69 -12.01 -6.92
C ARG A 38 -3.23 -11.47 -5.60
N ALA A 39 -3.76 -10.26 -5.65
CA ALA A 39 -4.46 -9.67 -4.53
C ALA A 39 -5.74 -10.47 -4.21
N HIS A 40 -6.01 -10.65 -2.93
CA HIS A 40 -7.25 -11.25 -2.44
C HIS A 40 -8.06 -10.23 -1.64
N LEU A 41 -9.24 -10.63 -1.17
CA LEU A 41 -10.14 -9.73 -0.45
C LEU A 41 -9.49 -9.09 0.78
N GLY A 42 -8.62 -9.81 1.49
CA GLY A 42 -7.85 -9.27 2.61
C GLY A 42 -6.92 -8.15 2.24
N ASN A 43 -6.37 -8.15 1.01
CA ASN A 43 -5.57 -7.04 0.48
C ASN A 43 -6.43 -5.84 0.07
N ALA A 44 -7.66 -6.06 -0.33
CA ALA A 44 -8.60 -4.99 -0.70
C ALA A 44 -9.06 -4.18 0.51
N ARG A 45 -9.15 -4.80 1.68
CA ARG A 45 -9.63 -4.15 2.90
C ARG A 45 -8.89 -2.85 3.23
N PRO A 46 -7.56 -2.82 3.37
CA PRO A 46 -6.85 -1.56 3.64
C PRO A 46 -6.99 -0.56 2.50
N VAL A 47 -7.06 -1.00 1.24
CA VAL A 47 -7.26 -0.10 0.10
C VAL A 47 -8.58 0.66 0.23
N ILE A 48 -9.67 -0.05 0.54
CA ILE A 48 -11.00 0.55 0.70
C ILE A 48 -11.05 1.45 1.94
N VAL A 49 -10.55 0.98 3.08
CA VAL A 49 -10.55 1.75 4.33
C VAL A 49 -9.78 3.06 4.17
N PHE A 50 -8.60 3.03 3.59
CA PHE A 50 -7.80 4.23 3.39
C PHE A 50 -8.31 5.11 2.25
N ASP A 51 -9.03 4.56 1.27
CA ASP A 51 -9.74 5.36 0.28
C ASP A 51 -10.86 6.18 0.93
N VAL A 52 -11.63 5.61 1.83
CA VAL A 52 -12.65 6.34 2.60
C VAL A 52 -12.02 7.46 3.42
N LEU A 53 -10.91 7.18 4.11
CA LEU A 53 -10.18 8.21 4.87
C LEU A 53 -9.65 9.32 3.94
N TYR A 54 -9.09 8.97 2.81
CA TYR A 54 -8.60 9.93 1.81
C TYR A 54 -9.72 10.86 1.32
N ARG A 55 -10.88 10.31 1.01
CA ARG A 55 -12.04 11.10 0.57
C ARG A 55 -12.54 12.03 1.67
N LEU A 56 -12.57 11.55 2.91
CA LEU A 56 -12.93 12.36 4.06
C LEU A 56 -11.94 13.52 4.28
N LEU A 57 -10.65 13.25 4.20
CA LEU A 57 -9.60 14.26 4.31
C LEU A 57 -9.74 15.33 3.21
N ARG A 58 -9.99 14.92 1.98
CA ARG A 58 -10.22 15.85 0.85
C ARG A 58 -11.46 16.72 1.08
N HIS A 59 -12.49 16.16 1.66
CA HIS A 59 -13.70 16.91 1.99
C HIS A 59 -13.46 17.97 3.06
N VAL A 60 -12.69 17.63 4.10
CA VAL A 60 -12.43 18.53 5.23
C VAL A 60 -11.35 19.56 4.92
N TYR A 61 -10.26 19.17 4.31
CA TYR A 61 -9.08 20.03 4.06
C TYR A 61 -9.04 20.64 2.66
N GLY A 62 -9.85 20.14 1.72
CA GLY A 62 -9.83 20.53 0.32
C GLY A 62 -8.98 19.58 -0.55
N GLU A 63 -9.41 19.39 -1.79
CA GLU A 63 -8.81 18.39 -2.69
C GLU A 63 -7.32 18.62 -2.96
N GLY A 64 -6.90 19.87 -3.13
CA GLY A 64 -5.50 20.22 -3.39
C GLY A 64 -4.59 20.18 -2.17
N ASN A 65 -5.12 19.94 -0.98
CA ASN A 65 -4.40 19.97 0.28
C ASN A 65 -4.09 18.59 0.87
N VAL A 66 -4.46 17.52 0.17
CA VAL A 66 -4.25 16.16 0.62
C VAL A 66 -3.40 15.40 -0.39
N THR A 67 -2.27 14.89 0.05
CA THR A 67 -1.40 14.03 -0.73
C THR A 67 -1.45 12.62 -0.20
N TYR A 68 -1.71 11.65 -1.06
CA TYR A 68 -1.79 10.24 -0.71
C TYR A 68 -0.79 9.44 -1.52
N ALA A 69 0.06 8.70 -0.85
CA ALA A 69 1.00 7.78 -1.46
C ALA A 69 0.90 6.40 -0.81
N ARG A 70 1.04 5.38 -1.63
CA ARG A 70 1.05 3.99 -1.20
C ARG A 70 2.15 3.25 -1.94
N ASN A 71 2.87 2.39 -1.23
CA ASN A 71 3.95 1.61 -1.82
C ASN A 71 3.52 0.19 -2.22
N PHE A 72 4.46 -0.51 -2.82
CA PHE A 72 4.45 -1.98 -2.94
C PHE A 72 5.68 -2.51 -2.24
N THR A 73 5.59 -3.68 -1.65
CA THR A 73 6.75 -4.43 -1.20
C THR A 73 7.11 -5.43 -2.30
N ASP A 74 8.17 -5.13 -3.04
CA ASP A 74 8.65 -5.93 -4.18
C ASP A 74 9.96 -6.70 -3.87
N VAL A 75 10.44 -6.59 -2.65
CA VAL A 75 11.57 -7.37 -2.11
C VAL A 75 11.13 -8.03 -0.81
N ASP A 76 10.97 -9.35 -0.82
CA ASP A 76 10.46 -10.12 0.31
C ASP A 76 10.81 -11.59 0.13
N ASP A 77 10.94 -12.34 1.23
CA ASP A 77 11.22 -13.77 1.20
C ASP A 77 10.18 -14.58 0.43
N ARG A 78 8.92 -14.16 0.42
CA ARG A 78 7.83 -14.81 -0.33
C ARG A 78 8.03 -14.67 -1.84
N ILE A 79 8.50 -13.51 -2.30
CA ILE A 79 8.83 -13.28 -3.71
C ILE A 79 10.01 -14.17 -4.09
N ASN A 80 11.03 -14.20 -3.25
CA ASN A 80 12.22 -15.03 -3.47
C ASN A 80 11.87 -16.52 -3.49
N ALA A 81 11.02 -16.99 -2.57
CA ALA A 81 10.57 -18.37 -2.52
C ALA A 81 9.77 -18.77 -3.77
N THR A 82 8.90 -17.89 -4.27
CA THR A 82 8.13 -18.12 -5.50
C THR A 82 9.07 -18.24 -6.72
N ALA A 83 10.05 -17.35 -6.82
CA ALA A 83 11.04 -17.38 -7.90
C ALA A 83 11.92 -18.65 -7.83
N LEU A 84 12.34 -19.05 -6.64
CA LEU A 84 13.11 -20.27 -6.43
C LEU A 84 12.32 -21.51 -6.84
N ALA A 85 11.06 -21.61 -6.47
CA ALA A 85 10.17 -22.71 -6.87
C ALA A 85 10.01 -22.80 -8.39
N ARG A 86 9.90 -21.67 -9.07
CA ARG A 86 9.83 -21.61 -10.55
C ARG A 86 11.15 -22.08 -11.18
N LYS A 87 12.29 -21.70 -10.63
CA LYS A 87 13.60 -22.14 -11.10
C LYS A 87 13.79 -23.65 -10.93
N GLU A 88 13.42 -24.19 -9.79
CA GLU A 88 13.45 -25.64 -9.53
C GLU A 88 12.53 -26.43 -10.46
N ALA A 89 11.41 -25.82 -10.90
CA ALA A 89 10.51 -26.39 -11.88
C ALA A 89 11.04 -26.28 -13.34
N GLY A 90 12.23 -25.73 -13.55
CA GLY A 90 12.89 -25.65 -14.84
C GLY A 90 12.60 -24.36 -15.65
N ALA A 91 12.12 -23.32 -15.03
CA ALA A 91 11.93 -22.02 -15.69
C ALA A 91 13.29 -21.46 -16.17
N PRO A 92 13.36 -20.86 -17.39
CA PRO A 92 14.59 -20.28 -17.91
C PRO A 92 14.95 -18.97 -17.20
N GLY A 93 16.25 -18.64 -17.20
CA GLY A 93 16.76 -17.39 -16.62
C GLY A 93 17.42 -17.59 -15.27
N THR A 94 17.97 -16.49 -14.73
CA THR A 94 18.57 -16.48 -13.40
C THR A 94 17.49 -16.30 -12.32
N LEU A 95 17.86 -16.52 -11.06
CA LEU A 95 16.96 -16.31 -9.93
C LEU A 95 16.49 -14.83 -9.89
N GLU A 96 17.41 -13.90 -10.14
CA GLU A 96 17.15 -12.48 -10.17
C GLU A 96 16.16 -12.11 -11.29
N ASP A 97 16.30 -12.72 -12.46
CA ASP A 97 15.36 -12.53 -13.58
C ASP A 97 13.95 -13.01 -13.23
N LEU A 98 13.84 -14.16 -12.55
CA LEU A 98 12.55 -14.70 -12.10
C LEU A 98 11.91 -13.85 -10.99
N ILE A 99 12.70 -13.28 -10.11
CA ILE A 99 12.22 -12.33 -9.08
C ILE A 99 11.65 -11.09 -9.77
N ALA A 100 12.38 -10.48 -10.69
CA ALA A 100 11.95 -9.29 -11.41
C ALA A 100 10.69 -9.55 -12.25
N GLU A 101 10.63 -10.67 -12.95
CA GLU A 101 9.47 -11.09 -13.74
C GLU A 101 8.23 -11.26 -12.86
N ARG A 102 8.34 -11.96 -11.73
CA ARG A 102 7.22 -12.19 -10.83
C ARG A 102 6.73 -10.90 -10.17
N SER A 103 7.64 -10.03 -9.75
CA SER A 103 7.28 -8.74 -9.17
C SER A 103 6.54 -7.85 -10.18
N ALA A 104 7.03 -7.76 -11.42
CA ALA A 104 6.37 -6.99 -12.47
C ALA A 104 4.97 -7.54 -12.79
N GLU A 105 4.82 -8.86 -12.90
CA GLU A 105 3.54 -9.53 -13.15
C GLU A 105 2.53 -9.26 -12.04
N THR A 106 2.93 -9.42 -10.78
CA THR A 106 2.04 -9.23 -9.63
C THR A 106 1.68 -7.77 -9.40
N ILE A 107 2.59 -6.83 -9.67
CA ILE A 107 2.28 -5.39 -9.66
C ILE A 107 1.22 -5.06 -10.73
N ALA A 108 1.36 -5.60 -11.93
CA ALA A 108 0.37 -5.42 -12.99
C ALA A 108 -1.00 -5.98 -12.60
N TRP A 109 -1.05 -7.15 -12.01
CA TRP A 109 -2.29 -7.73 -11.48
C TRP A 109 -2.91 -6.85 -10.40
N TYR A 110 -2.10 -6.36 -9.47
CA TYR A 110 -2.57 -5.49 -8.40
C TYR A 110 -3.24 -4.22 -8.96
N HIS A 111 -2.62 -3.57 -9.93
CA HIS A 111 -3.20 -2.39 -10.58
C HIS A 111 -4.49 -2.70 -11.32
N ALA A 112 -4.59 -3.88 -11.94
CA ALA A 112 -5.80 -4.29 -12.64
C ALA A 112 -6.95 -4.62 -11.66
N ASP A 113 -6.64 -5.21 -10.50
CA ASP A 113 -7.63 -5.67 -9.52
C ASP A 113 -8.07 -4.56 -8.56
N MET A 114 -7.23 -3.56 -8.32
CA MET A 114 -7.46 -2.46 -7.38
C MET A 114 -7.57 -1.10 -8.08
#